data_df618f3655c63dbe5a8ce131de410fac
#
_entry.id   df618f3655c63dbe5a8ce131de410fac
#
_cell.length_a   1.000
_cell.length_b   1.000
_cell.length_c   1.000
_cell.angle_alpha   90.00
_cell.angle_beta   90.00
_cell.angle_gamma   90.00
#
_symmetry.space_group_name_H-M   'P 1'
#
loop_
_entity.id
_entity.type
_entity.pdbx_description
1 polymer ?
#
loop_
_entity_poly.entity_id
_entity_poly.type
_entity_poly.pdbx_seq_one_letter_code
_entity_poly.pdbx_strand_id
1 'polypeptide(L)' 'MAELNVGDKVRVKERPNYTLSGWEGEVLEVKEDPKGWIIIKAAKTGYKMAFPDTELEKI' A
#
# COMPACT_ATOMS: atom_id res chain seq x y z
N MET A 1 7.53 -11.19 -9.64
CA MET A 1 7.46 -10.43 -8.41
C MET A 1 6.91 -9.05 -8.70
N ALA A 2 5.96 -8.62 -7.90
CA ALA A 2 5.39 -7.32 -8.11
C ALA A 2 6.28 -6.25 -7.48
N GLU A 3 6.77 -5.36 -8.28
CA GLU A 3 7.51 -4.21 -7.82
C GLU A 3 6.56 -3.02 -7.81
N LEU A 4 6.50 -2.32 -6.68
CA LEU A 4 5.61 -1.17 -6.54
C LEU A 4 6.41 0.10 -6.79
N ASN A 5 5.83 0.97 -7.60
CA ASN A 5 6.45 2.25 -7.95
C ASN A 5 5.51 3.39 -7.65
N VAL A 6 6.05 4.59 -7.49
CA VAL A 6 5.25 5.78 -7.29
C VAL A 6 4.26 5.92 -8.44
N GLY A 7 3.00 6.16 -8.09
CA GLY A 7 1.92 6.28 -9.07
C GLY A 7 1.16 5.00 -9.32
N ASP A 8 1.66 3.86 -8.83
CA ASP A 8 0.96 2.60 -8.99
C ASP A 8 -0.28 2.56 -8.10
N LYS A 9 -1.31 1.90 -8.58
CA LYS A 9 -2.49 1.64 -7.75
C LYS A 9 -2.34 0.29 -7.09
N VAL A 10 -2.66 0.25 -5.81
CA VAL A 10 -2.46 -0.94 -4.98
C VAL A 10 -3.69 -1.16 -4.12
N ARG A 11 -3.81 -2.37 -3.61
CA ARG A 11 -4.85 -2.73 -2.67
C ARG A 11 -4.21 -3.45 -1.49
N VAL A 12 -4.70 -3.13 -0.27
CA VAL A 12 -4.26 -3.84 0.92
C VAL A 12 -4.81 -5.25 0.87
N LYS A 13 -3.94 -6.23 1.04
CA LYS A 13 -4.33 -7.63 0.99
C LYS A 13 -5.32 -7.95 2.10
N GLU A 14 -6.29 -8.80 1.77
CA GLU A 14 -7.30 -9.18 2.75
C GLU A 14 -6.73 -10.09 3.81
N ARG A 15 -7.09 -9.81 5.05
CA ARG A 15 -6.72 -10.63 6.19
C ARG A 15 -7.88 -10.69 7.17
N PRO A 16 -8.06 -11.84 7.85
CA PRO A 16 -9.11 -11.95 8.88
C PRO A 16 -8.92 -10.89 9.96
N ASN A 17 -10.00 -10.25 10.35
CA ASN A 17 -10.02 -9.28 11.45
C ASN A 17 -9.13 -8.05 11.23
N TYR A 18 -8.81 -7.74 9.98
CA TYR A 18 -8.01 -6.56 9.66
C TYR A 18 -8.91 -5.50 9.02
N THR A 19 -9.04 -4.38 9.72
CA THR A 19 -9.96 -3.31 9.33
C THR A 19 -9.64 -2.72 7.96
N LEU A 20 -8.36 -2.68 7.61
CA LEU A 20 -7.92 -2.06 6.36
C LEU A 20 -7.90 -3.01 5.18
N SER A 21 -8.32 -4.26 5.38
CA SER A 21 -8.36 -5.23 4.28
C SER A 21 -9.19 -4.73 3.12
N GLY A 22 -8.63 -4.86 1.92
CA GLY A 22 -9.34 -4.49 0.70
C GLY A 22 -9.32 -3.01 0.38
N TRP A 23 -8.72 -2.18 1.22
CA TRP A 23 -8.59 -0.76 0.93
C TRP A 23 -7.64 -0.55 -0.24
N GLU A 24 -7.99 0.39 -1.10
CA GLU A 24 -7.18 0.72 -2.27
C GLU A 24 -6.52 2.08 -2.07
N GLY A 25 -5.43 2.27 -2.78
CA GLY A 25 -4.73 3.54 -2.72
C GLY A 25 -3.73 3.66 -3.84
N GLU A 26 -3.03 4.80 -3.84
CA GLU A 26 -2.00 5.08 -4.84
C GLU A 26 -0.66 5.24 -4.12
N VAL A 27 0.37 4.63 -4.68
CA VAL A 27 1.71 4.73 -4.09
C VAL A 27 2.23 6.15 -4.24
N LEU A 28 2.56 6.77 -3.12
CA LEU A 28 3.13 8.11 -3.09
C LEU A 28 4.65 8.08 -2.96
N GLU A 29 5.17 7.09 -2.23
CA GLU A 29 6.59 6.98 -2.00
C GLU A 29 6.96 5.53 -1.71
N VAL A 30 8.12 5.12 -2.21
CA VAL A 30 8.68 3.81 -1.89
C VAL A 30 9.92 4.07 -1.03
N LYS A 31 9.87 3.62 0.21
CA LYS A 31 10.98 3.83 1.14
C LYS A 31 12.07 2.79 0.90
N GLU A 32 13.31 3.24 0.95
CA GLU A 32 14.44 2.34 0.85
C GLU A 32 15.08 2.05 2.21
N ASP A 33 14.83 2.92 3.19
CA ASP A 33 15.35 2.75 4.53
C ASP A 33 14.28 3.16 5.54
N PRO A 34 13.62 2.21 6.18
CA PRO A 34 13.77 0.76 6.00
C PRO A 34 13.20 0.28 4.66
N LYS A 35 13.87 -0.70 4.10
CA LYS A 35 13.48 -1.25 2.83
C LYS A 35 12.12 -1.96 2.92
N GLY A 36 11.32 -1.80 1.90
CA GLY A 36 10.04 -2.50 1.82
C GLY A 36 8.85 -1.73 2.34
N TRP A 37 9.04 -0.53 2.87
CA TRP A 37 7.92 0.29 3.31
C TRP A 37 7.40 1.17 2.17
N ILE A 38 6.09 1.15 2.02
CA ILE A 38 5.42 1.88 0.94
C ILE A 38 4.45 2.86 1.57
N ILE A 39 4.55 4.12 1.15
CA ILE A 39 3.60 5.15 1.55
C ILE A 39 2.54 5.23 0.47
N ILE A 40 1.29 5.06 0.86
CA ILE A 40 0.18 5.16 -0.07
C ILE A 40 -0.82 6.21 0.41
N LYS A 41 -1.60 6.72 -0.52
CA LYS A 41 -2.73 7.58 -0.20
C LYS A 41 -3.98 6.73 -0.32
N ALA A 42 -4.65 6.48 0.79
CA ALA A 42 -5.86 5.67 0.80
C ALA A 42 -6.97 6.36 0.03
N ALA A 43 -7.51 5.70 -0.97
CA ALA A 43 -8.57 6.28 -1.79
C ALA A 43 -9.82 6.57 -0.97
N LYS A 44 -10.06 5.75 0.03
CA LYS A 44 -11.27 5.86 0.84
C LYS A 44 -11.28 7.09 1.75
N THR A 45 -10.14 7.45 2.31
CA THR A 45 -10.06 8.53 3.28
C THR A 45 -9.21 9.70 2.81
N GLY A 46 -8.32 9.47 1.87
CA GLY A 46 -7.37 10.48 1.44
C GLY A 46 -6.17 10.66 2.35
N TYR A 47 -6.06 9.84 3.39
CA TYR A 47 -4.92 9.92 4.30
C TYR A 47 -3.73 9.13 3.79
N LYS A 48 -2.55 9.61 4.16
CA LYS A 48 -1.31 8.88 3.87
C LYS A 48 -1.16 7.76 4.88
N MET A 49 -0.79 6.60 4.41
CA MET A 49 -0.62 5.42 5.25
C MET A 49 0.61 4.66 4.79
N ALA A 50 1.30 4.05 5.74
CA ALA A 50 2.50 3.26 5.46
C ALA A 50 2.19 1.78 5.64
N PHE A 51 2.59 0.99 4.66
CA PHE A 51 2.44 -0.47 4.71
C PHE A 51 3.72 -1.13 4.22
N PRO A 52 4.07 -2.31 4.76
CA PRO A 52 5.13 -3.09 4.13
C PRO A 52 4.65 -3.59 2.76
N ASP A 53 5.56 -3.75 1.83
CA ASP A 53 5.23 -4.16 0.47
C ASP A 53 4.52 -5.52 0.44
N THR A 54 4.79 -6.37 1.42
CA THR A 54 4.14 -7.68 1.51
C THR A 54 2.65 -7.60 1.80
N GLU A 55 2.17 -6.45 2.29
CA GLU A 55 0.76 -6.24 2.61
C GLU A 55 -0.02 -5.63 1.46
N LEU A 56 0.63 -5.29 0.38
CA LEU A 56 0.01 -4.62 -0.75
C LEU A 56 0.11 -5.48 -2.00
N GLU A 57 -0.90 -5.36 -2.85
CA GLU A 57 -0.86 -5.99 -4.16
C GLU A 57 -1.20 -4.93 -5.21
N LYS A 58 -0.53 -5.03 -6.35
CA LYS A 58 -0.75 -4.12 -7.45
C LYS A 58 -2.05 -4.50 -8.19
N ILE A 59 -2.88 -3.52 -8.46
CA ILE A 59 -4.13 -3.73 -9.19
C ILE A 59 -4.11 -3.06 -10.54
#